data_dbad55e0a2c890be1bab99a5927e970d
#
_entry.id   dbad55e0a2c890be1bab99a5927e970d
#
_cell.length_a   1.000
_cell.length_b   1.000
_cell.length_c   1.000
_cell.angle_alpha   90.00
_cell.angle_beta   90.00
_cell.angle_gamma   90.00
#
_symmetry.space_group_name_H-M   'P 1'
#
loop_
_entity.id
_entity.type
_entity.pdbx_description
1 polymer ?
#
loop_
_entity_poly.entity_id
_entity_poly.type
_entity_poly.pdbx_seq_one_letter_code
_entity_poly.pdbx_strand_id
1 'polypeptide(L)'
;ATASAEYFATAGIGILDQLGCVDYLSFGSEWAEVEDFSAYATLFLEEPEEYKQILQEKLKSGKSFPEARAFAAGNLLFDSKPEKAIEFLKEPNHILGLEYIKALKRRNSLIKPVVIKRKGNHYHENKLTENYSSATAIRQEMYHFYRNFSRKNPYNTETCNSRKCGNTG
;
A
#
# COMPACT_ATOMS: atom_id res chain seq x y z
N ALA A 1 9.98 4.81 -3.50
CA ALA A 1 9.61 4.66 -2.08
C ALA A 1 10.62 3.75 -1.42
N THR A 2 11.17 4.17 -0.30
CA THR A 2 12.28 3.50 0.37
C THR A 2 11.87 2.85 1.69
N ALA A 3 10.57 2.90 2.04
CA ALA A 3 10.05 2.37 3.29
C ALA A 3 8.95 1.32 3.04
N SER A 4 8.90 0.28 3.89
CA SER A 4 7.78 -0.66 3.91
C SER A 4 6.49 0.01 4.37
N ALA A 5 5.33 -0.58 4.07
CA ALA A 5 4.03 -0.09 4.54
C ALA A 5 3.99 0.02 6.07
N GLU A 6 4.57 -0.94 6.78
CA GLU A 6 4.66 -0.95 8.24
C GLU A 6 5.47 0.24 8.77
N TYR A 7 6.65 0.50 8.19
CA TYR A 7 7.48 1.62 8.63
C TYR A 7 6.80 2.96 8.36
N PHE A 8 6.20 3.11 7.17
CA PHE A 8 5.45 4.30 6.81
C PHE A 8 4.28 4.55 7.76
N ALA A 9 3.47 3.53 8.03
CA ALA A 9 2.34 3.61 8.94
C ALA A 9 2.77 3.95 10.37
N THR A 10 3.80 3.27 10.88
CA THR A 10 4.29 3.49 12.24
C THR A 10 4.78 4.92 12.44
N ALA A 11 5.56 5.46 11.49
CA ALA A 11 6.05 6.83 11.56
C ALA A 11 4.91 7.85 11.42
N GLY A 12 4.03 7.66 10.42
CA GLY A 12 2.91 8.58 10.19
C GLY A 12 1.94 8.64 11.36
N ILE A 13 1.50 7.48 11.85
CA ILE A 13 0.61 7.41 13.02
C ILE A 13 1.31 7.97 14.27
N GLY A 14 2.61 7.72 14.43
CA GLY A 14 3.38 8.28 15.53
C GLY A 14 3.35 9.79 15.58
N ILE A 15 3.49 10.44 14.42
CA ILE A 15 3.42 11.91 14.30
C ILE A 15 2.00 12.40 14.59
N LEU A 16 0.98 11.80 13.97
CA LEU A 16 -0.42 12.22 14.13
C LEU A 16 -0.89 12.10 15.58
N ASP A 17 -0.51 11.01 16.25
CA ASP A 17 -0.84 10.74 17.64
C ASP A 17 -0.17 11.76 18.58
N GLN A 18 1.10 12.12 18.33
CA GLN A 18 1.81 13.13 19.11
C GLN A 18 1.28 14.55 18.95
N LEU A 19 0.62 14.87 17.84
CA LEU A 19 -0.03 16.17 17.65
C LEU A 19 -1.18 16.39 18.63
N GLY A 20 -1.82 15.32 19.12
CA GLY A 20 -2.88 15.38 20.12
C GLY A 20 -4.18 16.09 19.68
N CYS A 21 -4.31 16.42 18.39
CA CYS A 21 -5.47 17.14 17.85
C CYS A 21 -6.15 16.39 16.70
N VAL A 22 -5.78 15.12 16.46
CA VAL A 22 -6.33 14.29 15.40
C VAL A 22 -7.31 13.28 16.00
N ASP A 23 -8.59 13.40 15.66
CA ASP A 23 -9.63 12.50 16.15
C ASP A 23 -9.87 11.29 15.22
N TYR A 24 -9.69 11.48 13.91
CA TYR A 24 -10.02 10.48 12.91
C TYR A 24 -8.90 10.30 11.90
N LEU A 25 -8.62 9.04 11.54
CA LEU A 25 -7.76 8.65 10.45
C LEU A 25 -8.59 8.01 9.33
N SER A 26 -8.66 8.66 8.18
CA SER A 26 -9.41 8.13 7.04
C SER A 26 -8.47 7.53 5.99
N PHE A 27 -8.82 6.33 5.47
CA PHE A 27 -8.12 5.69 4.37
C PHE A 27 -9.08 4.92 3.46
N GLY A 28 -8.64 4.68 2.22
CA GLY A 28 -9.45 4.00 1.21
C GLY A 28 -9.32 2.48 1.25
N SER A 29 -10.44 1.77 1.06
CA SER A 29 -10.48 0.32 0.85
C SER A 29 -11.34 -0.02 -0.36
N GLU A 30 -10.99 -1.07 -1.08
CA GLU A 30 -11.75 -1.56 -2.22
C GLU A 30 -13.09 -2.16 -1.81
N TRP A 31 -13.12 -2.93 -0.71
CA TRP A 31 -14.32 -3.63 -0.24
C TRP A 31 -14.37 -3.91 1.26
N ALA A 32 -13.23 -3.90 1.97
CA ALA A 32 -13.18 -4.25 3.39
C ALA A 32 -13.69 -3.11 4.28
N GLU A 33 -14.27 -3.47 5.40
CA GLU A 33 -14.76 -2.58 6.44
C GLU A 33 -13.75 -2.45 7.59
N VAL A 34 -13.95 -1.50 8.50
CA VAL A 34 -13.02 -1.25 9.62
C VAL A 34 -12.88 -2.45 10.55
N GLU A 35 -13.92 -3.25 10.71
CA GLU A 35 -13.98 -4.46 11.50
C GLU A 35 -13.03 -5.53 10.94
N ASP A 36 -12.99 -5.71 9.62
CA ASP A 36 -12.07 -6.63 8.94
C ASP A 36 -10.63 -6.26 9.26
N PHE A 37 -10.26 -4.99 9.07
CA PHE A 37 -8.93 -4.49 9.39
C PHE A 37 -8.58 -4.69 10.86
N SER A 38 -9.53 -4.47 11.76
CA SER A 38 -9.33 -4.63 13.20
C SER A 38 -9.09 -6.09 13.58
N ALA A 39 -9.82 -7.02 12.98
CA ALA A 39 -9.66 -8.45 13.20
C ALA A 39 -8.27 -8.94 12.74
N TYR A 40 -7.89 -8.60 11.51
CA TYR A 40 -6.54 -8.92 11.01
C TYR A 40 -5.43 -8.28 11.85
N ALA A 41 -5.61 -7.00 12.24
CA ALA A 41 -4.60 -6.30 13.03
C ALA A 41 -4.39 -6.97 14.40
N THR A 42 -5.48 -7.37 15.07
CA THR A 42 -5.42 -8.11 16.34
C THR A 42 -4.70 -9.44 16.15
N LEU A 43 -5.12 -10.23 15.16
CA LEU A 43 -4.51 -11.52 14.87
C LEU A 43 -2.99 -11.40 14.62
N PHE A 44 -2.57 -10.41 13.84
CA PHE A 44 -1.16 -10.22 13.49
C PHE A 44 -0.33 -9.51 14.58
N LEU A 45 -0.96 -8.93 15.57
CA LEU A 45 -0.26 -8.40 16.73
C LEU A 45 -0.09 -9.43 17.84
N GLU A 46 -1.10 -10.26 18.03
CA GLU A 46 -1.13 -11.25 19.12
C GLU A 46 -0.47 -12.57 18.73
N GLU A 47 -0.56 -12.94 17.45
CA GLU A 47 -0.03 -14.18 16.87
C GLU A 47 -0.28 -15.40 17.79
N PRO A 48 -1.55 -15.80 18.02
CA PRO A 48 -1.87 -16.90 18.89
C PRO A 48 -1.20 -18.21 18.42
N GLU A 49 -1.01 -19.16 19.33
CA GLU A 49 -0.28 -20.40 19.02
C GLU A 49 -0.88 -21.18 17.85
N GLU A 50 -2.20 -21.19 17.73
CA GLU A 50 -2.88 -21.84 16.60
C GLU A 50 -2.49 -21.18 15.26
N TYR A 51 -2.41 -19.84 15.21
CA TYR A 51 -1.94 -19.11 14.04
C TYR A 51 -0.51 -19.50 13.67
N LYS A 52 0.39 -19.55 14.64
CA LYS A 52 1.80 -19.91 14.44
C LYS A 52 1.96 -21.34 13.93
N GLN A 53 1.16 -22.27 14.45
CA GLN A 53 1.18 -23.67 14.03
C GLN A 53 0.77 -23.81 12.56
N ILE A 54 -0.36 -23.20 12.16
CA ILE A 54 -0.82 -23.22 10.76
C ILE A 54 0.18 -22.55 9.85
N LEU A 55 0.73 -21.39 10.25
CA LEU A 55 1.76 -20.67 9.49
C LEU A 55 2.98 -21.55 9.23
N GLN A 56 3.51 -22.18 10.27
CA GLN A 56 4.67 -23.06 10.15
C GLN A 56 4.39 -24.29 9.28
N GLU A 57 3.22 -24.91 9.42
CA GLU A 57 2.81 -26.05 8.59
C GLU A 57 2.83 -25.66 7.10
N LYS A 58 2.26 -24.49 6.76
CA LYS A 58 2.20 -24.03 5.37
C LYS A 58 3.56 -23.64 4.81
N LEU A 59 4.43 -23.07 5.64
CA LEU A 59 5.83 -22.80 5.26
C LEU A 59 6.60 -24.10 5.00
N LYS A 60 6.45 -25.12 5.87
CA LYS A 60 7.05 -26.44 5.66
C LYS A 60 6.55 -27.14 4.39
N SER A 61 5.31 -26.87 3.98
CA SER A 61 4.74 -27.40 2.72
C SER A 61 5.24 -26.66 1.47
N GLY A 62 6.18 -25.71 1.59
CA GLY A 62 6.78 -24.98 0.49
C GLY A 62 6.01 -23.74 0.02
N LYS A 63 4.98 -23.29 0.75
CA LYS A 63 4.29 -22.02 0.44
C LYS A 63 5.18 -20.82 0.77
N SER A 64 5.03 -19.76 -0.01
CA SER A 64 5.66 -18.48 0.30
C SER A 64 5.10 -17.89 1.62
N PHE A 65 5.88 -17.05 2.29
CA PHE A 65 5.44 -16.42 3.55
C PHE A 65 4.11 -15.66 3.40
N PRO A 66 3.88 -14.82 2.35
CA PRO A 66 2.60 -14.15 2.15
C PRO A 66 1.42 -15.11 2.01
N GLU A 67 1.60 -16.22 1.27
CA GLU A 67 0.54 -17.24 1.10
C GLU A 67 0.26 -18.00 2.39
N ALA A 68 1.33 -18.43 3.09
CA ALA A 68 1.19 -19.14 4.36
C ALA A 68 0.50 -18.27 5.43
N ARG A 69 0.87 -16.98 5.49
CA ARG A 69 0.26 -15.97 6.36
C ARG A 69 -1.23 -15.77 6.05
N ALA A 70 -1.57 -15.61 4.78
CA ALA A 70 -2.95 -15.44 4.35
C ALA A 70 -3.80 -16.70 4.66
N PHE A 71 -3.23 -17.88 4.45
CA PHE A 71 -3.90 -19.14 4.76
C PHE A 71 -4.16 -19.28 6.26
N ALA A 72 -3.17 -19.00 7.10
CA ALA A 72 -3.32 -19.05 8.55
C ALA A 72 -4.39 -18.06 9.05
N ALA A 73 -4.36 -16.83 8.55
CA ALA A 73 -5.36 -15.82 8.89
C ALA A 73 -6.78 -16.21 8.44
N GLY A 74 -6.90 -16.74 7.23
CA GLY A 74 -8.21 -17.17 6.70
C GLY A 74 -8.85 -18.32 7.49
N ASN A 75 -8.03 -19.24 8.00
CA ASN A 75 -8.54 -20.33 8.84
C ASN A 75 -9.11 -19.82 10.17
N LEU A 76 -8.50 -18.82 10.78
CA LEU A 76 -8.91 -18.32 12.08
C LEU A 76 -10.00 -17.25 12.02
N LEU A 77 -10.01 -16.42 10.97
CA LEU A 77 -10.95 -15.30 10.86
C LEU A 77 -12.21 -15.61 10.05
N PHE A 78 -12.17 -16.62 9.16
CA PHE A 78 -13.24 -16.87 8.19
C PHE A 78 -13.66 -18.35 8.11
N ASP A 79 -13.71 -19.05 9.21
CA ASP A 79 -14.18 -20.44 9.27
C ASP A 79 -13.56 -21.32 8.16
N SER A 80 -12.23 -21.28 8.05
CA SER A 80 -11.48 -22.08 7.06
C SER A 80 -11.71 -21.67 5.59
N LYS A 81 -11.98 -20.38 5.33
CA LYS A 81 -12.04 -19.82 3.97
C LYS A 81 -10.81 -18.95 3.68
N PRO A 82 -9.65 -19.56 3.38
CA PRO A 82 -8.40 -18.83 3.18
C PRO A 82 -8.44 -17.89 1.97
N GLU A 83 -9.33 -18.12 1.01
CA GLU A 83 -9.46 -17.31 -0.19
C GLU A 83 -9.75 -15.84 0.13
N LYS A 84 -10.62 -15.58 1.10
CA LYS A 84 -10.95 -14.22 1.56
C LYS A 84 -9.73 -13.48 2.12
N ALA A 85 -8.91 -14.19 2.90
CA ALA A 85 -7.68 -13.61 3.45
C ALA A 85 -6.62 -13.38 2.37
N ILE A 86 -6.53 -14.26 1.39
CA ILE A 86 -5.64 -14.10 0.23
C ILE A 86 -6.06 -12.86 -0.56
N GLU A 87 -7.34 -12.70 -0.81
CA GLU A 87 -7.88 -11.54 -1.53
C GLU A 87 -7.64 -10.24 -0.74
N PHE A 88 -7.92 -10.23 0.57
CA PHE A 88 -7.66 -9.08 1.43
C PHE A 88 -6.18 -8.65 1.40
N LEU A 89 -5.25 -9.58 1.54
CA LEU A 89 -3.82 -9.30 1.61
C LEU A 89 -3.15 -9.08 0.25
N LYS A 90 -3.87 -9.24 -0.86
CA LYS A 90 -3.39 -8.87 -2.20
C LYS A 90 -3.55 -7.38 -2.51
N GLU A 91 -4.51 -6.72 -1.87
CA GLU A 91 -4.82 -5.32 -2.16
C GLU A 91 -3.83 -4.38 -1.44
N PRO A 92 -3.06 -3.54 -2.18
CA PRO A 92 -2.07 -2.65 -1.58
C PRO A 92 -2.67 -1.66 -0.57
N ASN A 93 -3.89 -1.18 -0.79
CA ASN A 93 -4.58 -0.28 0.13
C ASN A 93 -5.01 -1.00 1.41
N HIS A 94 -5.38 -2.28 1.30
CA HIS A 94 -5.69 -3.09 2.48
C HIS A 94 -4.44 -3.33 3.32
N ILE A 95 -3.29 -3.63 2.69
CA ILE A 95 -2.02 -3.79 3.41
C ILE A 95 -1.68 -2.50 4.16
N LEU A 96 -1.78 -1.35 3.51
CA LEU A 96 -1.49 -0.07 4.14
C LEU A 96 -2.49 0.27 5.26
N GLY A 97 -3.79 0.06 5.03
CA GLY A 97 -4.83 0.25 6.04
C GLY A 97 -4.62 -0.64 7.27
N LEU A 98 -4.27 -1.90 7.03
CA LEU A 98 -3.92 -2.85 8.09
C LEU A 98 -2.75 -2.36 8.94
N GLU A 99 -1.68 -1.85 8.32
CA GLU A 99 -0.53 -1.32 9.05
C GLU A 99 -0.89 -0.04 9.84
N TYR A 100 -1.82 0.79 9.34
CA TYR A 100 -2.35 1.90 10.13
C TYR A 100 -3.07 1.43 11.40
N ILE A 101 -3.97 0.46 11.27
CA ILE A 101 -4.71 -0.09 12.43
C ILE A 101 -3.75 -0.75 13.42
N LYS A 102 -2.77 -1.51 12.96
CA LYS A 102 -1.71 -2.09 13.83
C LYS A 102 -0.94 -1.00 14.58
N ALA A 103 -0.57 0.08 13.89
CA ALA A 103 0.16 1.19 14.51
C ALA A 103 -0.70 1.91 15.57
N LEU A 104 -1.99 2.14 15.31
CA LEU A 104 -2.94 2.71 16.28
C LEU A 104 -3.07 1.81 17.53
N LYS A 105 -3.24 0.49 17.32
CA LYS A 105 -3.35 -0.48 18.42
C LYS A 105 -2.07 -0.56 19.25
N ARG A 106 -0.90 -0.65 18.62
CA ARG A 106 0.41 -0.68 19.35
C ARG A 106 0.64 0.55 20.24
N ARG A 107 0.09 1.69 19.84
CA ARG A 107 0.22 2.96 20.57
C ARG A 107 -0.90 3.22 21.57
N ASN A 108 -1.94 2.38 21.60
CA ASN A 108 -3.18 2.65 22.31
C ASN A 108 -3.75 4.06 21.96
N SER A 109 -3.65 4.42 20.69
CA SER A 109 -4.05 5.73 20.20
C SER A 109 -5.56 5.93 20.30
N LEU A 110 -6.00 7.15 20.61
CA LEU A 110 -7.41 7.54 20.63
C LEU A 110 -7.95 7.88 19.24
N ILE A 111 -7.10 7.95 18.23
CA ILE A 111 -7.49 8.24 16.85
C ILE A 111 -8.37 7.10 16.31
N LYS A 112 -9.56 7.45 15.83
CA LYS A 112 -10.54 6.50 15.31
C LYS A 112 -10.32 6.27 13.81
N PRO A 113 -10.10 5.03 13.37
CA PRO A 113 -9.99 4.73 11.94
C PRO A 113 -11.36 4.82 11.25
N VAL A 114 -11.37 5.38 10.03
CA VAL A 114 -12.55 5.48 9.17
C VAL A 114 -12.18 4.95 7.80
N VAL A 115 -12.84 3.89 7.37
CA VAL A 115 -12.64 3.31 6.04
C VAL A 115 -13.60 3.95 5.04
N ILE A 116 -13.06 4.43 3.94
CA ILE A 116 -13.84 4.97 2.82
C ILE A 116 -13.77 4.00 1.65
N LYS A 117 -14.95 3.53 1.21
CA LYS A 117 -15.01 2.67 0.04
C LYS A 117 -14.57 3.42 -1.21
N ARG A 118 -13.57 2.91 -1.89
CA ARG A 118 -13.05 3.50 -3.13
C ARG A 118 -14.06 3.30 -4.26
N LYS A 119 -14.25 4.36 -5.03
CA LYS A 119 -15.01 4.33 -6.28
C LYS A 119 -14.03 4.48 -7.43
N GLY A 120 -14.12 3.63 -8.44
CA GLY A 120 -13.28 3.70 -9.63
C GLY A 120 -12.35 2.50 -9.80
N ASN A 121 -11.36 2.66 -10.66
CA ASN A 121 -10.50 1.58 -11.14
C ASN A 121 -9.60 1.01 -10.04
N HIS A 122 -9.35 -0.29 -10.13
CA HIS A 122 -8.36 -0.98 -9.30
C HIS A 122 -6.98 -0.33 -9.44
N TYR A 123 -6.15 -0.45 -8.40
CA TYR A 123 -4.83 0.19 -8.31
C TYR A 123 -3.91 -0.05 -9.53
N HIS A 124 -4.13 -1.14 -10.26
CA HIS A 124 -3.33 -1.55 -11.43
C HIS A 124 -3.88 -1.10 -12.78
N GLU A 125 -4.99 -0.39 -12.84
CA GLU A 125 -5.47 0.12 -14.12
C GLU A 125 -4.70 1.36 -14.57
N ASN A 126 -4.03 1.24 -15.72
CA ASN A 126 -3.19 2.27 -16.31
C ASN A 126 -3.95 3.19 -17.29
N LYS A 127 -5.28 3.09 -17.35
CA LYS A 127 -6.10 3.91 -18.27
C LYS A 127 -6.79 5.04 -17.53
N LEU A 128 -6.79 6.22 -18.15
CA LEU A 128 -7.62 7.33 -17.71
C LEU A 128 -9.10 6.98 -17.94
N THR A 129 -9.92 7.23 -16.93
CA THR A 129 -11.38 7.15 -17.04
C THR A 129 -11.99 8.54 -16.85
N GLU A 130 -13.20 8.75 -17.35
CA GLU A 130 -13.84 10.07 -17.37
C GLU A 130 -14.06 10.67 -15.97
N ASN A 131 -14.27 9.83 -14.95
CA ASN A 131 -14.62 10.33 -13.61
C ASN A 131 -13.52 10.13 -12.54
N TYR A 132 -12.82 8.99 -12.55
CA TYR A 132 -11.81 8.66 -11.54
C TYR A 132 -10.67 7.87 -12.16
N SER A 133 -9.45 8.37 -12.03
CA SER A 133 -8.25 7.71 -12.55
C SER A 133 -7.28 7.39 -11.42
N SER A 134 -6.53 6.29 -11.55
CA SER A 134 -5.49 5.96 -10.60
C SER A 134 -4.36 6.99 -10.63
N ALA A 135 -3.67 7.18 -9.51
CA ALA A 135 -2.49 8.05 -9.48
C ALA A 135 -1.39 7.59 -10.46
N THR A 136 -1.33 6.30 -10.77
CA THR A 136 -0.41 5.73 -11.75
C THR A 136 -0.79 6.15 -13.17
N ALA A 137 -2.07 6.07 -13.52
CA ALA A 137 -2.57 6.52 -14.83
C ALA A 137 -2.31 8.02 -15.04
N ILE A 138 -2.60 8.85 -14.02
CA ILE A 138 -2.35 10.30 -14.07
C ILE A 138 -0.84 10.58 -14.26
N ARG A 139 0.04 9.92 -13.51
CA ARG A 139 1.49 10.12 -13.65
C ARG A 139 1.99 9.69 -15.03
N GLN A 140 1.49 8.60 -15.58
CA GLN A 140 1.86 8.15 -16.93
C GLN A 140 1.45 9.17 -18.00
N GLU A 141 0.22 9.69 -17.93
CA GLU A 141 -0.23 10.73 -18.87
C GLU A 141 0.54 12.04 -18.72
N MET A 142 0.81 12.48 -17.50
CA MET A 142 1.67 13.64 -17.26
C MET A 142 3.07 13.44 -17.84
N TYR A 143 3.64 12.23 -17.69
CA TYR A 143 4.96 11.91 -18.25
C TYR A 143 4.93 11.92 -19.78
N HIS A 144 3.91 11.34 -20.41
CA HIS A 144 3.71 11.37 -21.86
C HIS A 144 3.54 12.81 -22.38
N PHE A 145 2.72 13.61 -21.71
CA PHE A 145 2.52 15.02 -22.04
C PHE A 145 3.84 15.80 -21.99
N TYR A 146 4.58 15.65 -20.89
CA TYR A 146 5.86 16.35 -20.68
C TYR A 146 6.90 15.94 -21.72
N ARG A 147 7.00 14.66 -22.04
CA ARG A 147 7.92 14.14 -23.07
C ARG A 147 7.57 14.66 -24.47
N ASN A 148 6.29 14.74 -24.79
CA ASN A 148 5.84 15.28 -26.08
C ASN A 148 6.02 16.78 -26.15
N PHE A 149 5.77 17.50 -25.07
CA PHE A 149 6.01 18.94 -24.96
C PHE A 149 7.51 19.28 -25.11
N SER A 150 8.38 18.55 -24.41
CA SER A 150 9.84 18.75 -24.53
C SER A 150 10.36 18.48 -25.93
N ARG A 151 9.79 17.51 -26.66
CA ARG A 151 10.18 17.23 -28.07
C ARG A 151 9.71 18.30 -29.06
N LYS A 152 8.61 19.00 -28.76
CA LYS A 152 8.04 20.05 -29.63
C LYS A 152 8.56 21.44 -29.30
N ASN A 153 9.32 21.59 -28.21
CA ASN A 153 9.86 22.89 -27.81
C ASN A 153 11.17 23.14 -28.53
N PRO A 154 11.23 24.12 -29.46
CA PRO A 154 12.44 24.45 -30.23
C PRO A 154 13.59 25.02 -29.37
N TYR A 155 13.30 25.34 -28.09
CA TYR A 155 14.32 25.87 -27.15
C TYR A 155 14.94 24.77 -26.28
N ASN A 156 14.60 23.50 -26.49
CA ASN A 156 15.24 22.40 -25.79
C ASN A 156 16.56 22.09 -26.50
N THR A 157 17.58 22.88 -26.21
CA THR A 157 18.94 22.73 -26.71
C THR A 157 19.59 21.51 -26.04
N GLU A 158 19.35 20.32 -26.59
CA GLU A 158 20.31 19.21 -26.52
C GLU A 158 21.54 19.56 -27.41
N THR A 159 22.20 20.66 -27.12
CA THR A 159 23.48 21.04 -27.77
C THR A 159 24.45 21.48 -26.71
N CYS A 160 24.82 20.57 -25.83
CA CYS A 160 26.03 20.74 -25.05
C CYS A 160 26.74 19.40 -24.86
N ASN A 161 27.06 18.74 -25.98
CA ASN A 161 27.99 17.60 -25.96
C ASN A 161 28.70 17.49 -27.30
N SER A 162 29.60 18.47 -27.57
CA SER A 162 30.74 18.23 -28.46
C SER A 162 31.72 19.42 -28.37
N ARG A 163 32.30 19.63 -27.21
CA ARG A 163 33.59 20.34 -27.20
C ARG A 163 34.67 19.31 -27.53
N LYS A 164 34.92 19.13 -28.81
CA LYS A 164 36.23 18.74 -29.26
C LYS A 164 37.18 19.86 -28.89
N CYS A 165 37.96 19.67 -27.84
CA CYS A 165 39.19 20.45 -27.68
C CYS A 165 40.13 20.02 -28.79
N GLY A 166 40.17 20.79 -29.86
CA GLY A 166 41.22 20.71 -30.86
C GLY A 166 42.52 21.14 -30.21
N ASN A 167 43.47 20.25 -30.24
CA ASN A 167 44.87 20.51 -29.94
C ASN A 167 45.47 21.15 -31.18
N THR A 168 45.91 22.40 -31.05
CA THR A 168 46.75 23.04 -32.05
C THR A 168 47.90 23.74 -31.34
N GLY A 169 49.11 23.34 -31.71
CA GLY A 169 50.34 24.07 -31.49
C GLY A 169 51.22 23.51 -30.40
#